data_70b8522a5b31c59866a30904ba1385e3
#
_entry.id   70b8522a5b31c59866a30904ba1385e3
#
_cell.length_a   1.000
_cell.length_b   1.000
_cell.length_c   1.000
_cell.angle_alpha   90.00
_cell.angle_beta   90.00
_cell.angle_gamma   90.00
#
_symmetry.space_group_name_H-M   'P 1'
#
loop_
_entity.id
_entity.type
_entity.pdbx_description
1 polymer ?
#
loop_
_entity_poly.entity_id
_entity_poly.type
_entity_poly.pdbx_seq_one_letter_code
_entity_poly.pdbx_strand_id
1 'polypeptide(L)'
;SFAFVVDEEMYGRGAAELMRRGMRAEICVITEPTSNVICVGNASCMEFRLTASGKSGHGASRADGNAVKSLMRFYEIFERRVMTELDVRNSDFPMSPIINLGRFEGGYGGWVIPSKAFCEVLVHMHPSISYRDGLDIVRRLVKETAEELGAVVELTMLHGCDGFILPQTNQYLHKLKQAYSMETGQQPKTGLIESETDGNALYHKGGIPCIVYGPGDIAYAHSSQEHVSIKDVIECYRVLRRFINMVSGSRN
;
A
#
# COMPACT_ATOMS: atom_id res chain seq x y z
N SER A 1 19.93 8.60 14.94
CA SER A 1 19.78 7.17 15.27
C SER A 1 19.38 6.41 14.02
N PHE A 2 19.74 5.13 13.93
CA PHE A 2 19.29 4.20 12.90
C PHE A 2 18.42 3.14 13.58
N ALA A 3 17.36 2.71 12.92
CA ALA A 3 16.52 1.61 13.34
C ALA A 3 16.44 0.58 12.21
N PHE A 4 16.73 -0.68 12.56
CA PHE A 4 16.54 -1.82 11.67
C PHE A 4 15.43 -2.66 12.29
N VAL A 5 14.35 -2.79 11.59
CA VAL A 5 13.15 -3.49 12.04
C VAL A 5 12.90 -4.73 11.20
N VAL A 6 12.03 -5.61 11.64
CA VAL A 6 11.65 -6.85 10.97
C VAL A 6 10.20 -6.80 10.55
N ASP A 7 9.79 -7.68 9.62
CA ASP A 7 8.41 -7.93 9.26
C ASP A 7 7.73 -6.77 8.50
N GLU A 8 8.52 -5.92 7.85
CA GLU A 8 7.97 -4.84 7.03
C GLU A 8 7.14 -5.42 5.86
N GLU A 9 7.65 -6.45 5.19
CA GLU A 9 7.06 -7.13 4.03
C GLU A 9 5.73 -7.88 4.33
N MET A 10 5.23 -7.83 5.57
CA MET A 10 3.99 -8.48 5.96
C MET A 10 3.03 -7.50 6.67
N TYR A 11 3.33 -7.15 7.92
CA TYR A 11 2.40 -6.37 8.75
C TYR A 11 3.09 -5.27 9.56
N GLY A 12 4.36 -4.96 9.30
CA GLY A 12 5.13 -3.90 9.96
C GLY A 12 5.21 -4.05 11.50
N ARG A 13 5.21 -5.30 12.02
CA ARG A 13 5.23 -5.55 13.48
C ARG A 13 6.47 -5.00 14.14
N GLY A 14 7.60 -4.93 13.41
CA GLY A 14 8.85 -4.34 13.90
C GLY A 14 8.72 -2.84 14.19
N ALA A 15 8.16 -2.07 13.27
CA ALA A 15 7.88 -0.65 13.46
C ALA A 15 6.86 -0.41 14.58
N ALA A 16 5.81 -1.23 14.64
CA ALA A 16 4.82 -1.15 15.72
C ALA A 16 5.43 -1.42 17.10
N GLU A 17 6.33 -2.40 17.24
CA GLU A 17 7.06 -2.69 18.47
C GLU A 17 8.02 -1.55 18.86
N LEU A 18 8.66 -0.92 17.88
CA LEU A 18 9.52 0.23 18.10
C LEU A 18 8.73 1.39 18.77
N MET A 19 7.49 1.62 18.27
CA MET A 19 6.58 2.62 18.86
C MET A 19 6.14 2.22 20.28
N ARG A 20 5.81 0.94 20.50
CA ARG A 20 5.45 0.42 21.82
C ARG A 20 6.58 0.59 22.85
N ARG A 21 7.83 0.50 22.43
CA ARG A 21 9.02 0.77 23.27
C ARG A 21 9.28 2.25 23.51
N GLY A 22 8.45 3.13 22.99
CA GLY A 22 8.51 4.55 23.24
C GLY A 22 9.54 5.31 22.41
N MET A 23 9.93 4.81 21.25
CA MET A 23 10.77 5.57 20.32
C MET A 23 10.15 6.94 20.05
N ARG A 24 11.00 7.96 19.96
CA ARG A 24 10.63 9.32 19.59
C ARG A 24 11.65 9.87 18.62
N ALA A 25 11.15 10.60 17.61
CA ALA A 25 11.97 11.34 16.66
C ALA A 25 11.21 12.57 16.17
N GLU A 26 11.92 13.60 15.78
CA GLU A 26 11.35 14.81 15.18
C GLU A 26 11.01 14.58 13.68
N ILE A 27 11.70 13.64 13.06
CA ILE A 27 11.53 13.20 11.68
C ILE A 27 12.08 11.78 11.53
N CYS A 28 11.47 10.98 10.68
CA CYS A 28 12.01 9.72 10.19
C CYS A 28 12.20 9.77 8.68
N VAL A 29 13.27 9.19 8.18
CA VAL A 29 13.44 8.90 6.75
C VAL A 29 13.42 7.39 6.58
N ILE A 30 12.52 6.90 5.74
CA ILE A 30 12.30 5.49 5.43
C ILE A 30 12.90 5.24 4.06
N THR A 31 13.76 4.24 3.96
CA THR A 31 14.58 4.01 2.76
C THR A 31 13.97 2.98 1.81
N GLU A 32 12.73 3.23 1.37
CA GLU A 32 12.06 2.44 0.35
C GLU A 32 12.62 2.74 -1.07
N PRO A 33 12.38 1.86 -2.04
CA PRO A 33 12.85 2.03 -3.43
C PRO A 33 12.04 3.09 -4.18
N THR A 34 12.33 4.37 -3.92
CA THR A 34 11.65 5.52 -4.52
C THR A 34 12.37 6.10 -5.74
N SER A 35 13.35 5.41 -6.30
CA SER A 35 14.22 5.94 -7.39
C SER A 35 14.87 7.28 -7.04
N ASN A 36 15.23 7.49 -5.76
CA ASN A 36 15.71 8.77 -5.21
C ASN A 36 14.73 9.94 -5.38
N VAL A 37 13.43 9.68 -5.59
CA VAL A 37 12.37 10.68 -5.47
C VAL A 37 12.05 10.91 -3.99
N ILE A 38 11.89 12.16 -3.59
CA ILE A 38 11.51 12.49 -2.20
C ILE A 38 9.99 12.32 -2.07
N CYS A 39 9.54 11.18 -1.57
CA CYS A 39 8.13 10.92 -1.33
C CYS A 39 7.70 11.52 0.01
N VAL A 40 6.72 12.43 -0.05
CA VAL A 40 6.19 13.15 1.11
C VAL A 40 5.09 12.39 1.82
N GLY A 41 4.80 11.19 1.38
CA GLY A 41 3.79 10.32 1.98
C GLY A 41 3.71 8.98 1.27
N ASN A 42 2.86 8.13 1.80
CA ASN A 42 2.59 6.81 1.24
C ASN A 42 1.09 6.46 1.32
N ALA A 43 0.68 5.47 0.53
CA ALA A 43 -0.71 5.08 0.36
C ALA A 43 -1.38 4.60 1.66
N SER A 44 -2.70 4.78 1.77
CA SER A 44 -3.53 3.95 2.62
C SER A 44 -3.69 2.57 1.97
N CYS A 45 -3.83 1.53 2.77
CA CYS A 45 -4.08 0.20 2.22
C CYS A 45 -5.16 -0.58 2.97
N MET A 46 -5.73 -1.56 2.29
CA MET A 46 -6.58 -2.58 2.87
C MET A 46 -6.40 -3.90 2.13
N GLU A 47 -6.31 -4.97 2.90
CA GLU A 47 -6.33 -6.33 2.41
C GLU A 47 -7.58 -7.03 2.94
N PHE A 48 -8.32 -7.69 2.06
CA PHE A 48 -9.54 -8.40 2.41
C PHE A 48 -9.74 -9.65 1.58
N ARG A 49 -10.53 -10.58 2.13
CA ARG A 49 -10.99 -11.77 1.44
C ARG A 49 -12.45 -11.60 1.03
N LEU A 50 -12.74 -11.93 -0.21
CA LEU A 50 -14.10 -12.09 -0.74
C LEU A 50 -14.41 -13.58 -0.85
N THR A 51 -15.47 -14.03 -0.20
CA THR A 51 -15.89 -15.45 -0.21
C THR A 51 -17.24 -15.55 -0.88
N ALA A 52 -17.29 -16.26 -2.00
CA ALA A 52 -18.55 -16.60 -2.67
C ALA A 52 -19.09 -17.95 -2.20
N SER A 53 -20.39 -18.00 -1.98
CA SER A 53 -21.14 -19.21 -1.64
C SER A 53 -22.08 -19.60 -2.76
N GLY A 54 -22.23 -20.92 -2.99
CA GLY A 54 -23.07 -21.49 -4.01
C GLY A 54 -23.65 -22.84 -3.58
N LYS A 55 -24.05 -23.66 -4.56
CA LYS A 55 -24.61 -25.00 -4.31
C LYS A 55 -23.77 -26.07 -4.97
N SER A 56 -23.36 -27.08 -4.23
CA SER A 56 -22.67 -28.26 -4.76
C SER A 56 -23.58 -29.06 -5.67
N GLY A 57 -23.00 -29.67 -6.71
CA GLY A 57 -23.72 -30.51 -7.63
C GLY A 57 -22.78 -31.35 -8.50
N HIS A 58 -23.35 -32.24 -9.29
CA HIS A 58 -22.59 -33.03 -10.24
C HIS A 58 -22.14 -32.16 -11.41
N GLY A 59 -20.87 -32.25 -11.84
CA GLY A 59 -20.30 -31.41 -12.90
C GLY A 59 -21.01 -31.49 -14.26
N ALA A 60 -21.69 -32.60 -14.55
CA ALA A 60 -22.52 -32.76 -15.77
C ALA A 60 -23.98 -32.28 -15.60
N SER A 61 -24.37 -31.80 -14.43
CA SER A 61 -25.69 -31.20 -14.22
C SER A 61 -25.74 -29.79 -14.78
N ARG A 62 -26.97 -29.34 -15.17
CA ARG A 62 -27.22 -27.95 -15.56
C ARG A 62 -27.57 -27.05 -14.36
N ALA A 63 -27.22 -27.47 -13.18
CA ALA A 63 -27.53 -26.72 -11.97
C ALA A 63 -26.73 -25.44 -11.89
N ASP A 64 -27.39 -24.36 -11.48
CA ASP A 64 -26.77 -23.10 -11.11
C ASP A 64 -26.11 -23.19 -9.72
N GLY A 65 -25.26 -22.25 -9.41
CA GLY A 65 -24.66 -22.14 -8.07
C GLY A 65 -23.18 -22.46 -7.99
N ASN A 66 -22.46 -22.40 -9.13
CA ASN A 66 -21.01 -22.53 -9.17
C ASN A 66 -20.33 -21.32 -8.56
N ALA A 67 -19.84 -21.46 -7.32
CA ALA A 67 -19.21 -20.37 -6.56
C ALA A 67 -17.97 -19.77 -7.25
N VAL A 68 -17.18 -20.60 -7.95
CA VAL A 68 -15.99 -20.11 -8.68
C VAL A 68 -16.43 -19.18 -9.82
N LYS A 69 -17.37 -19.61 -10.67
CA LYS A 69 -17.88 -18.76 -11.75
C LYS A 69 -18.56 -17.48 -11.25
N SER A 70 -19.29 -17.60 -10.13
CA SER A 70 -19.94 -16.46 -9.49
C SER A 70 -18.91 -15.44 -9.01
N LEU A 71 -17.85 -15.89 -8.31
CA LEU A 71 -16.79 -15.02 -7.82
C LEU A 71 -15.98 -14.36 -8.94
N MET A 72 -15.70 -15.08 -10.03
CA MET A 72 -15.01 -14.51 -11.20
C MET A 72 -15.79 -13.36 -11.83
N ARG A 73 -17.10 -13.56 -12.07
CA ARG A 73 -17.97 -12.50 -12.65
C ARG A 73 -18.12 -11.32 -11.68
N PHE A 74 -18.27 -11.63 -10.41
CA PHE A 74 -18.36 -10.63 -9.36
C PHE A 74 -17.09 -9.76 -9.31
N TYR A 75 -15.91 -10.39 -9.26
CA TYR A 75 -14.64 -9.70 -9.11
C TYR A 75 -14.38 -8.74 -10.28
N GLU A 76 -14.65 -9.16 -11.52
CA GLU A 76 -14.45 -8.32 -12.70
C GLU A 76 -15.26 -7.01 -12.67
N ILE A 77 -16.50 -7.06 -12.20
CA ILE A 77 -17.37 -5.86 -12.07
C ILE A 77 -16.93 -5.04 -10.85
N PHE A 78 -16.70 -5.70 -9.72
CA PHE A 78 -16.29 -5.11 -8.47
C PHE A 78 -14.99 -4.32 -8.60
N GLU A 79 -13.94 -4.91 -9.20
CA GLU A 79 -12.65 -4.25 -9.41
C GLU A 79 -12.82 -2.93 -10.19
N ARG A 80 -13.55 -2.92 -11.29
CA ARG A 80 -13.81 -1.69 -12.06
C ARG A 80 -14.51 -0.61 -11.25
N ARG A 81 -15.44 -0.99 -10.37
CA ARG A 81 -16.14 -0.06 -9.48
C ARG A 81 -15.20 0.53 -8.44
N VAL A 82 -14.37 -0.31 -7.81
CA VAL A 82 -13.36 0.14 -6.85
C VAL A 82 -12.36 1.10 -7.51
N MET A 83 -11.87 0.76 -8.71
CA MET A 83 -11.00 1.64 -9.49
C MET A 83 -11.61 3.02 -9.74
N THR A 84 -12.91 3.09 -9.95
CA THR A 84 -13.61 4.36 -10.21
C THR A 84 -13.86 5.16 -8.94
N GLU A 85 -14.30 4.50 -7.88
CA GLU A 85 -14.76 5.15 -6.64
C GLU A 85 -13.59 5.65 -5.77
N LEU A 86 -12.44 4.99 -5.83
CA LEU A 86 -11.26 5.36 -5.06
C LEU A 86 -10.25 6.20 -5.84
N ASP A 87 -10.57 6.61 -7.08
CA ASP A 87 -9.67 7.41 -7.92
C ASP A 87 -9.61 8.87 -7.46
N VAL A 88 -8.45 9.36 -7.08
CA VAL A 88 -8.23 10.74 -6.62
C VAL A 88 -7.38 11.50 -7.63
N ARG A 89 -8.03 12.36 -8.45
CA ARG A 89 -7.38 13.16 -9.50
C ARG A 89 -7.12 14.61 -9.09
N ASN A 90 -7.95 15.17 -8.23
CA ASN A 90 -7.88 16.58 -7.82
C ASN A 90 -7.06 16.73 -6.54
N SER A 91 -5.76 16.45 -6.62
CA SER A 91 -4.82 16.66 -5.52
C SER A 91 -3.44 17.05 -6.06
N ASP A 92 -2.57 17.58 -5.20
CA ASP A 92 -1.16 17.87 -5.56
C ASP A 92 -0.40 16.59 -5.96
N PHE A 93 -0.88 15.44 -5.52
CA PHE A 93 -0.34 14.12 -5.82
C PHE A 93 -1.48 13.19 -6.25
N PRO A 94 -1.98 13.31 -7.49
CA PRO A 94 -3.08 12.46 -7.95
C PRO A 94 -2.66 10.99 -7.98
N MET A 95 -3.54 10.11 -7.51
CA MET A 95 -3.31 8.68 -7.45
C MET A 95 -4.58 7.92 -7.82
N SER A 96 -4.47 7.01 -8.77
CA SER A 96 -5.47 5.95 -8.98
C SER A 96 -5.23 4.81 -7.98
N PRO A 97 -6.27 4.11 -7.51
CA PRO A 97 -6.06 2.95 -6.66
C PRO A 97 -5.27 1.86 -7.40
N ILE A 98 -4.44 1.13 -6.68
CA ILE A 98 -3.77 -0.07 -7.18
C ILE A 98 -4.47 -1.26 -6.54
N ILE A 99 -4.96 -2.18 -7.37
CA ILE A 99 -5.67 -3.37 -6.92
C ILE A 99 -4.89 -4.60 -7.36
N ASN A 100 -4.55 -5.45 -6.39
CA ASN A 100 -3.89 -6.72 -6.64
C ASN A 100 -4.77 -7.89 -6.20
N LEU A 101 -5.12 -8.77 -7.15
CA LEU A 101 -5.71 -10.07 -6.88
C LEU A 101 -4.60 -11.06 -6.55
N GLY A 102 -4.23 -11.17 -5.28
CA GLY A 102 -3.07 -11.96 -4.83
C GLY A 102 -3.34 -13.46 -4.76
N ARG A 103 -4.60 -13.86 -4.54
CA ARG A 103 -4.99 -15.26 -4.40
C ARG A 103 -6.40 -15.50 -4.89
N PHE A 104 -6.63 -16.63 -5.57
CA PHE A 104 -7.95 -17.07 -5.99
C PHE A 104 -8.04 -18.59 -5.87
N GLU A 105 -8.99 -19.09 -5.05
CA GLU A 105 -9.16 -20.52 -4.80
C GLU A 105 -10.62 -20.94 -4.81
N GLY A 106 -10.86 -22.18 -5.29
CA GLY A 106 -12.18 -22.82 -5.23
C GLY A 106 -12.26 -24.10 -6.05
N GLY A 107 -13.15 -24.98 -5.60
CA GLY A 107 -13.41 -26.26 -6.27
C GLY A 107 -12.40 -27.38 -5.93
N TYR A 108 -12.75 -28.59 -6.37
CA TYR A 108 -11.96 -29.81 -6.14
C TYR A 108 -11.66 -30.57 -7.44
N GLY A 109 -12.20 -30.11 -8.56
CA GLY A 109 -12.04 -30.74 -9.87
C GLY A 109 -13.32 -30.65 -10.71
N GLY A 110 -13.23 -31.03 -11.99
CA GLY A 110 -14.30 -30.84 -12.99
C GLY A 110 -15.59 -31.63 -12.75
N TRP A 111 -15.57 -32.65 -11.91
CA TRP A 111 -16.72 -33.52 -11.65
C TRP A 111 -17.73 -32.96 -10.66
N VAL A 112 -17.36 -31.91 -9.92
CA VAL A 112 -18.18 -31.31 -8.86
C VAL A 112 -18.37 -29.82 -9.11
N ILE A 113 -19.60 -29.35 -9.02
CA ILE A 113 -19.90 -27.90 -8.98
C ILE A 113 -19.45 -27.38 -7.61
N PRO A 114 -18.49 -26.41 -7.55
CA PRO A 114 -17.99 -25.90 -6.28
C PRO A 114 -19.05 -25.02 -5.59
N SER A 115 -19.27 -25.30 -4.31
CA SER A 115 -20.16 -24.50 -3.45
C SER A 115 -19.47 -23.36 -2.71
N LYS A 116 -18.14 -23.28 -2.77
CA LYS A 116 -17.36 -22.23 -2.12
C LYS A 116 -16.16 -21.86 -2.97
N ALA A 117 -15.87 -20.57 -3.05
CA ALA A 117 -14.65 -20.00 -3.60
C ALA A 117 -14.29 -18.73 -2.84
N PHE A 118 -13.01 -18.37 -2.82
CA PHE A 118 -12.57 -17.10 -2.26
C PHE A 118 -11.44 -16.49 -3.08
N CYS A 119 -11.29 -15.18 -2.94
CA CYS A 119 -10.12 -14.46 -3.40
C CYS A 119 -9.62 -13.50 -2.31
N GLU A 120 -8.32 -13.21 -2.33
CA GLU A 120 -7.67 -12.22 -1.48
C GLU A 120 -7.21 -11.06 -2.35
N VAL A 121 -7.58 -9.87 -1.92
CA VAL A 121 -7.41 -8.63 -2.68
C VAL A 121 -6.72 -7.61 -1.79
N LEU A 122 -5.64 -7.03 -2.30
CA LEU A 122 -4.96 -5.88 -1.71
C LEU A 122 -5.30 -4.64 -2.52
N VAL A 123 -5.67 -3.56 -1.83
CA VAL A 123 -5.98 -2.26 -2.44
C VAL A 123 -5.11 -1.20 -1.80
N HIS A 124 -4.28 -0.52 -2.61
CA HIS A 124 -3.64 0.73 -2.21
C HIS A 124 -4.46 1.90 -2.75
N MET A 125 -4.66 2.92 -1.94
CA MET A 125 -5.46 4.10 -2.27
C MET A 125 -4.81 5.37 -1.78
N HIS A 126 -5.21 6.48 -2.36
CA HIS A 126 -4.69 7.80 -1.99
C HIS A 126 -4.79 8.05 -0.48
N PRO A 127 -3.75 8.58 0.18
CA PRO A 127 -3.71 8.76 1.64
C PRO A 127 -4.74 9.76 2.19
N SER A 128 -5.45 10.51 1.36
CA SER A 128 -6.61 11.30 1.81
C SER A 128 -7.85 10.47 2.10
N ILE A 129 -7.88 9.22 1.66
CA ILE A 129 -8.93 8.25 1.97
C ILE A 129 -8.42 7.38 3.11
N SER A 130 -9.03 7.48 4.30
CA SER A 130 -8.70 6.56 5.38
C SER A 130 -9.05 5.12 4.99
N TYR A 131 -8.35 4.13 5.55
CA TYR A 131 -8.69 2.74 5.24
C TYR A 131 -10.11 2.39 5.66
N ARG A 132 -10.68 3.09 6.67
CA ARG A 132 -12.06 2.90 7.13
C ARG A 132 -13.06 3.44 6.11
N ASP A 133 -12.84 4.65 5.60
CA ASP A 133 -13.71 5.23 4.56
C ASP A 133 -13.65 4.38 3.28
N GLY A 134 -12.45 3.96 2.88
CA GLY A 134 -12.25 3.04 1.77
C GLY A 134 -12.96 1.71 1.97
N LEU A 135 -12.90 1.15 3.18
CA LEU A 135 -13.60 -0.08 3.53
C LEU A 135 -15.12 0.05 3.46
N ASP A 136 -15.66 1.20 3.88
CA ASP A 136 -17.11 1.45 3.79
C ASP A 136 -17.57 1.55 2.32
N ILE A 137 -16.75 2.19 1.46
CA ILE A 137 -16.97 2.19 0.01
C ILE A 137 -16.94 0.75 -0.53
N VAL A 138 -15.91 -0.01 -0.21
CA VAL A 138 -15.75 -1.40 -0.68
C VAL A 138 -16.91 -2.29 -0.20
N ARG A 139 -17.34 -2.18 1.06
CA ARG A 139 -18.49 -2.92 1.58
C ARG A 139 -19.78 -2.61 0.82
N ARG A 140 -20.03 -1.34 0.52
CA ARG A 140 -21.18 -0.91 -0.29
C ARG A 140 -21.09 -1.53 -1.69
N LEU A 141 -19.95 -1.44 -2.35
CA LEU A 141 -19.74 -2.01 -3.69
C LEU A 141 -19.88 -3.54 -3.71
N VAL A 142 -19.42 -4.23 -2.66
CA VAL A 142 -19.64 -5.68 -2.51
C VAL A 142 -21.13 -6.00 -2.47
N LYS A 143 -21.90 -5.28 -1.66
CA LYS A 143 -23.34 -5.47 -1.54
C LYS A 143 -24.06 -5.21 -2.86
N GLU A 144 -23.84 -4.05 -3.47
CA GLU A 144 -24.48 -3.64 -4.73
C GLU A 144 -24.16 -4.62 -5.88
N THR A 145 -22.89 -5.05 -5.99
CA THR A 145 -22.49 -5.99 -7.05
C THR A 145 -23.06 -7.39 -6.81
N ALA A 146 -23.11 -7.84 -5.56
CA ALA A 146 -23.69 -9.12 -5.20
C ALA A 146 -25.21 -9.15 -5.48
N GLU A 147 -25.94 -8.08 -5.14
CA GLU A 147 -27.38 -7.94 -5.43
C GLU A 147 -27.65 -7.93 -6.93
N GLU A 148 -26.88 -7.17 -7.72
CA GLU A 148 -27.01 -7.12 -9.18
C GLU A 148 -26.84 -8.50 -9.84
N LEU A 149 -25.91 -9.30 -9.35
CA LEU A 149 -25.59 -10.61 -9.91
C LEU A 149 -26.41 -11.76 -9.30
N GLY A 150 -27.24 -11.48 -8.26
CA GLY A 150 -27.89 -12.53 -7.48
C GLY A 150 -26.87 -13.48 -6.81
N ALA A 151 -25.69 -12.97 -6.47
CA ALA A 151 -24.59 -13.72 -5.87
C ALA A 151 -24.59 -13.57 -4.35
N VAL A 152 -24.04 -14.55 -3.65
CA VAL A 152 -23.77 -14.46 -2.20
C VAL A 152 -22.27 -14.32 -2.02
N VAL A 153 -21.83 -13.10 -1.68
CA VAL A 153 -20.41 -12.77 -1.46
C VAL A 153 -20.25 -12.07 -0.13
N GLU A 154 -19.34 -12.57 0.69
CA GLU A 154 -18.99 -12.03 2.00
C GLU A 154 -17.58 -11.44 1.96
N LEU A 155 -17.38 -10.30 2.66
CA LEU A 155 -16.09 -9.64 2.84
C LEU A 155 -15.57 -9.87 4.26
N THR A 156 -14.33 -10.34 4.36
CA THR A 156 -13.57 -10.46 5.61
C THR A 156 -12.30 -9.62 5.52
N MET A 157 -12.13 -8.65 6.41
CA MET A 157 -10.89 -7.87 6.50
C MET A 157 -9.73 -8.74 7.00
N LEU A 158 -8.58 -8.59 6.38
CA LEU A 158 -7.32 -9.23 6.79
C LEU A 158 -6.36 -8.19 7.40
N HIS A 159 -6.18 -7.05 6.71
CA HIS A 159 -5.30 -5.97 7.14
C HIS A 159 -5.86 -4.60 6.68
N GLY A 160 -5.45 -3.52 7.36
CA GLY A 160 -5.74 -2.16 6.92
C GLY A 160 -4.96 -1.11 7.71
N CYS A 161 -4.45 -0.12 6.99
CA CYS A 161 -3.74 1.00 7.58
C CYS A 161 -4.01 2.29 6.81
N ASP A 162 -3.92 3.40 7.54
CA ASP A 162 -4.02 4.74 6.95
C ASP A 162 -2.68 5.16 6.37
N GLY A 163 -2.70 5.75 5.17
CA GLY A 163 -1.57 6.46 4.59
C GLY A 163 -1.36 7.82 5.25
N PHE A 164 -0.33 8.53 4.82
CA PHE A 164 -0.09 9.89 5.30
C PHE A 164 0.47 10.78 4.19
N ILE A 165 0.31 12.10 4.36
CA ILE A 165 1.00 13.13 3.57
C ILE A 165 1.63 14.11 4.54
N LEU A 166 2.94 14.26 4.46
CA LEU A 166 3.68 15.26 5.23
C LEU A 166 3.43 16.66 4.64
N PRO A 167 3.08 17.67 5.46
CA PRO A 167 2.91 19.03 4.97
C PRO A 167 4.13 19.56 4.24
N GLN A 168 3.93 20.22 3.09
CA GLN A 168 5.01 20.80 2.29
C GLN A 168 5.80 21.87 3.05
N THR A 169 5.24 22.44 4.11
CA THR A 169 5.89 23.40 5.01
C THR A 169 6.82 22.78 6.05
N ASN A 170 6.94 21.45 6.07
CA ASN A 170 7.78 20.76 7.05
C ASN A 170 9.26 21.14 6.87
N GLN A 171 9.89 21.62 7.95
CA GLN A 171 11.27 22.10 7.92
C GLN A 171 12.30 21.02 7.52
N TYR A 172 12.06 19.76 7.90
CA TYR A 172 12.97 18.66 7.56
C TYR A 172 12.83 18.24 6.11
N LEU A 173 11.63 18.35 5.54
CA LEU A 173 11.43 18.17 4.10
C LEU A 173 12.24 19.23 3.30
N HIS A 174 12.22 20.49 3.73
CA HIS A 174 13.03 21.55 3.10
C HIS A 174 14.53 21.25 3.21
N LYS A 175 15.00 20.78 4.39
CA LYS A 175 16.41 20.42 4.58
C LYS A 175 16.80 19.23 3.70
N LEU A 176 15.94 18.22 3.53
CA LEU A 176 16.23 17.07 2.65
C LEU A 176 16.29 17.52 1.17
N LYS A 177 15.33 18.33 0.73
CA LYS A 177 15.35 18.93 -0.63
C LYS A 177 16.64 19.73 -0.89
N GLN A 178 17.06 20.53 0.08
CA GLN A 178 18.31 21.29 0.01
C GLN A 178 19.54 20.37 -0.06
N ALA A 179 19.58 19.33 0.80
CA ALA A 179 20.66 18.35 0.78
C ALA A 179 20.76 17.63 -0.57
N TYR A 180 19.61 17.26 -1.15
CA TYR A 180 19.54 16.66 -2.49
C TYR A 180 20.12 17.59 -3.55
N SER A 181 19.65 18.85 -3.59
CA SER A 181 20.14 19.81 -4.60
C SER A 181 21.65 20.09 -4.47
N MET A 182 22.17 20.13 -3.24
CA MET A 182 23.61 20.35 -3.00
C MET A 182 24.48 19.16 -3.41
N GLU A 183 23.98 17.92 -3.31
CA GLU A 183 24.74 16.71 -3.67
C GLU A 183 24.62 16.35 -5.15
N THR A 184 23.46 16.59 -5.76
CA THR A 184 23.19 16.16 -7.15
C THR A 184 23.31 17.29 -8.16
N GLY A 185 23.25 18.55 -7.72
CA GLY A 185 23.15 19.71 -8.60
C GLY A 185 21.77 19.86 -9.27
N GLN A 186 20.79 19.04 -8.89
CA GLN A 186 19.45 19.00 -9.48
C GLN A 186 18.36 19.42 -8.49
N GLN A 187 17.21 19.83 -9.01
CA GLN A 187 16.03 20.02 -8.18
C GLN A 187 15.38 18.68 -7.87
N PRO A 188 15.04 18.41 -6.60
CA PRO A 188 14.42 17.14 -6.22
C PRO A 188 13.00 17.05 -6.77
N LYS A 189 12.64 15.88 -7.30
CA LYS A 189 11.25 15.53 -7.55
C LYS A 189 10.59 15.13 -6.24
N THR A 190 9.31 15.45 -6.10
CA THR A 190 8.49 15.00 -4.96
C THR A 190 7.30 14.22 -5.45
N GLY A 191 6.87 13.23 -4.65
CA GLY A 191 5.76 12.35 -4.99
C GLY A 191 5.20 11.66 -3.75
N LEU A 192 4.36 10.65 -4.00
CA LEU A 192 3.96 9.64 -3.03
C LEU A 192 4.60 8.31 -3.41
N ILE A 193 4.85 7.45 -2.42
CA ILE A 193 5.01 6.03 -2.70
C ILE A 193 3.61 5.39 -2.65
N GLU A 194 3.25 4.70 -3.72
CA GLU A 194 1.90 4.15 -3.92
C GLU A 194 1.72 2.79 -3.23
N SER A 195 2.46 2.55 -2.15
CA SER A 195 2.37 1.37 -1.31
C SER A 195 2.34 1.74 0.17
N GLU A 196 2.07 0.78 1.03
CA GLU A 196 2.29 0.83 2.47
C GLU A 196 3.79 0.80 2.77
N THR A 197 4.20 1.37 3.89
CA THR A 197 5.57 1.31 4.44
C THR A 197 5.50 1.29 5.97
N ASP A 198 6.61 1.05 6.64
CA ASP A 198 6.72 1.24 8.10
C ASP A 198 6.31 2.67 8.56
N GLY A 199 6.28 3.62 7.62
CA GLY A 199 5.84 5.00 7.86
C GLY A 199 4.42 5.12 8.36
N ASN A 200 3.52 4.23 7.95
CA ASN A 200 2.13 4.21 8.42
C ASN A 200 2.09 4.06 9.96
N ALA A 201 2.83 3.08 10.49
CA ALA A 201 2.90 2.85 11.93
C ALA A 201 3.61 3.98 12.67
N LEU A 202 4.74 4.47 12.15
CA LEU A 202 5.52 5.55 12.73
C LEU A 202 4.72 6.85 12.78
N TYR A 203 4.02 7.19 11.72
CA TYR A 203 3.23 8.42 11.60
C TYR A 203 2.00 8.38 12.50
N HIS A 204 1.15 7.34 12.37
CA HIS A 204 -0.13 7.29 13.07
C HIS A 204 -0.02 6.85 14.54
N LYS A 205 0.82 5.86 14.85
CA LYS A 205 0.99 5.36 16.23
C LYS A 205 2.06 6.12 17.01
N GLY A 206 3.12 6.56 16.30
CA GLY A 206 4.25 7.26 16.90
C GLY A 206 4.12 8.77 16.93
N GLY A 207 3.27 9.35 16.09
CA GLY A 207 3.22 10.80 15.85
C GLY A 207 4.53 11.34 15.25
N ILE A 208 5.32 10.48 14.59
CA ILE A 208 6.60 10.84 14.01
C ILE A 208 6.38 11.23 12.54
N PRO A 209 6.68 12.48 12.13
CA PRO A 209 6.65 12.86 10.73
C PRO A 209 7.61 11.97 9.92
N CYS A 210 7.18 11.49 8.75
CA CYS A 210 7.96 10.58 7.91
C CYS A 210 8.17 11.14 6.51
N ILE A 211 9.35 10.92 5.96
CA ILE A 211 9.69 11.12 4.54
C ILE A 211 10.14 9.76 4.01
N VAL A 212 9.70 9.37 2.83
CA VAL A 212 10.16 8.14 2.19
C VAL A 212 11.15 8.53 1.08
N TYR A 213 12.38 8.02 1.17
CA TYR A 213 13.44 8.36 0.23
C TYR A 213 14.52 7.29 0.22
N GLY A 214 14.71 6.63 -0.90
CA GLY A 214 15.74 5.60 -1.03
C GLY A 214 16.05 5.24 -2.47
N PRO A 215 17.13 4.45 -2.68
CA PRO A 215 17.57 4.01 -3.99
C PRO A 215 16.73 2.84 -4.48
N GLY A 216 16.79 2.58 -5.79
CA GLY A 216 16.06 1.49 -6.43
C GLY A 216 14.65 1.89 -6.86
N ASP A 217 14.06 1.08 -7.71
CA ASP A 217 12.75 1.29 -8.29
C ASP A 217 11.81 0.18 -7.81
N ILE A 218 10.68 0.56 -7.22
CA ILE A 218 9.68 -0.37 -6.69
C ILE A 218 9.13 -1.32 -7.77
N ALA A 219 9.19 -0.95 -9.03
CA ALA A 219 8.76 -1.80 -10.14
C ALA A 219 9.58 -3.11 -10.26
N TYR A 220 10.78 -3.15 -9.69
CA TYR A 220 11.62 -4.36 -9.65
C TYR A 220 11.48 -5.16 -8.36
N ALA A 221 10.91 -4.57 -7.30
CA ALA A 221 10.71 -5.26 -6.03
C ALA A 221 9.81 -6.49 -6.20
N HIS A 222 10.05 -7.53 -5.40
CA HIS A 222 9.31 -8.80 -5.41
C HIS A 222 9.31 -9.53 -6.77
N SER A 223 10.29 -9.25 -7.62
CA SER A 223 10.45 -9.88 -8.93
C SER A 223 11.74 -10.70 -9.03
N SER A 224 11.81 -11.59 -10.03
CA SER A 224 13.05 -12.31 -10.34
C SER A 224 14.18 -11.41 -10.89
N GLN A 225 13.86 -10.16 -11.19
CA GLN A 225 14.80 -9.15 -11.69
C GLN A 225 15.08 -8.06 -10.65
N GLU A 226 14.77 -8.31 -9.39
CA GLU A 226 15.00 -7.36 -8.31
C GLU A 226 16.50 -6.98 -8.24
N HIS A 227 16.75 -5.70 -8.29
CA HIS A 227 18.09 -5.12 -8.23
C HIS A 227 18.04 -3.65 -7.82
N VAL A 228 19.19 -3.13 -7.42
CA VAL A 228 19.41 -1.71 -7.17
C VAL A 228 20.74 -1.26 -7.79
N SER A 229 20.77 -0.08 -8.38
CA SER A 229 21.98 0.51 -8.92
C SER A 229 22.93 0.95 -7.80
N ILE A 230 24.20 0.54 -7.86
CA ILE A 230 25.23 1.02 -6.93
C ILE A 230 25.35 2.56 -6.97
N LYS A 231 25.17 3.16 -8.14
CA LYS A 231 25.18 4.62 -8.30
C LYS A 231 24.07 5.27 -7.47
N ASP A 232 22.85 4.73 -7.52
CA ASP A 232 21.71 5.27 -6.79
C ASP A 232 21.88 5.10 -5.28
N VAL A 233 22.47 3.98 -4.84
CA VAL A 233 22.83 3.75 -3.43
C VAL A 233 23.85 4.81 -2.95
N ILE A 234 24.90 5.08 -3.75
CA ILE A 234 25.90 6.07 -3.40
C ILE A 234 25.31 7.49 -3.37
N GLU A 235 24.43 7.82 -4.32
CA GLU A 235 23.73 9.11 -4.36
C GLU A 235 22.86 9.29 -3.11
N CYS A 236 21.99 8.31 -2.83
CA CYS A 236 21.14 8.31 -1.63
C CYS A 236 21.96 8.47 -0.35
N TYR A 237 23.05 7.70 -0.21
CA TYR A 237 23.97 7.81 0.93
C TYR A 237 24.52 9.23 1.11
N ARG A 238 24.97 9.88 0.02
CA ARG A 238 25.53 11.24 0.08
C ARG A 238 24.46 12.25 0.51
N VAL A 239 23.27 12.16 -0.07
CA VAL A 239 22.14 13.03 0.28
C VAL A 239 21.74 12.86 1.75
N LEU A 240 21.55 11.61 2.21
CA LEU A 240 21.17 11.34 3.60
C LEU A 240 22.25 11.75 4.59
N ARG A 241 23.53 11.52 4.29
CA ARG A 241 24.65 11.98 5.10
C ARG A 241 24.64 13.51 5.25
N ARG A 242 24.45 14.25 4.15
CA ARG A 242 24.33 15.71 4.20
C ARG A 242 23.12 16.15 5.00
N PHE A 243 21.98 15.56 4.77
CA PHE A 243 20.75 15.84 5.52
C PHE A 243 20.96 15.68 7.03
N ILE A 244 21.54 14.55 7.45
CA ILE A 244 21.83 14.28 8.86
C ILE A 244 22.74 15.35 9.46
N ASN A 245 23.78 15.77 8.75
CA ASN A 245 24.69 16.84 9.20
C ASN A 245 23.96 18.17 9.34
N MET A 246 23.06 18.52 8.41
CA MET A 246 22.25 19.75 8.47
C MET A 246 21.25 19.74 9.62
N VAL A 247 20.73 18.56 9.99
CA VAL A 247 19.81 18.41 11.12
C VAL A 247 20.58 18.44 12.46
N SER A 248 21.72 17.76 12.55
CA SER A 248 22.54 17.67 13.78
C SER A 248 23.26 18.98 14.09
N GLY A 249 23.77 19.67 13.08
CA GLY A 249 24.49 20.96 13.26
C GLY A 249 23.59 22.14 13.63
N SER A 250 22.27 21.98 13.59
CA SER A 250 21.30 23.01 14.00
C SER A 250 20.98 22.95 15.52
N ARG A 251 21.66 22.08 16.29
CA ARG A 251 21.46 21.90 17.74
C ARG A 251 22.53 22.59 18.60
N ASN A 252 23.35 23.53 18.03
CA ASN A 252 24.30 24.37 18.81
C ASN A 252 23.68 25.72 19.13
#